data_0d80cccef61da16fd12b2944436443d0
#
_entry.id   0d80cccef61da16fd12b2944436443d0
#
_cell.length_a   1.000
_cell.length_b   1.000
_cell.length_c   1.000
_cell.angle_alpha   90.00
_cell.angle_beta   90.00
_cell.angle_gamma   90.00
#
_symmetry.space_group_name_H-M   'P 1'
#
loop_
_entity.id
_entity.type
_entity.pdbx_description
1 polymer ?
#
loop_
_entity_poly.entity_id
_entity_poly.type
_entity_poly.pdbx_seq_one_letter_code
_entity_poly.pdbx_strand_id
1 'polypeptide(L)'
;INLSDKESFFELLADIRSVSSSMIMQLGSTRNKAFEVLGTTLMKRMLRKKDLLSDSFIIPIDLHQELFRDMDAESHERADNLLVDFHTNKREIVFTVIEIKCRQNLSDDELSALQEKMRHQIDNTILALRKRFDIDFQTPDRLDRELMTLELQSLLIFYSKRAARYQYLNEETADEYEKFILSLIQGNYTIRFKRLGLIYQFGSTEYQRKDDMNEI
;
A
#
# COMPACT_ATOMS: atom_id res chain seq x y z
N ILE A 1 11.25 14.41 -12.42
CA ILE A 1 10.37 15.59 -12.29
C ILE A 1 11.26 16.80 -12.34
N ASN A 2 11.13 17.61 -13.38
CA ASN A 2 11.83 18.88 -13.43
C ASN A 2 11.04 19.91 -12.60
N LEU A 3 11.42 20.12 -11.34
CA LEU A 3 10.77 21.07 -10.43
C LEU A 3 10.97 22.54 -10.81
N SER A 4 11.74 22.81 -11.87
CA SER A 4 11.92 24.17 -12.41
C SER A 4 10.74 24.63 -13.26
N ASP A 5 9.84 23.71 -13.64
CA ASP A 5 8.60 24.02 -14.35
C ASP A 5 7.47 24.28 -13.34
N LYS A 6 6.87 25.48 -13.42
CA LYS A 6 5.77 25.90 -12.53
C LYS A 6 4.58 24.93 -12.58
N GLU A 7 4.28 24.40 -13.76
CA GLU A 7 3.16 23.47 -13.96
C GLU A 7 3.37 22.17 -13.20
N SER A 8 4.57 21.56 -13.31
CA SER A 8 4.97 20.37 -12.55
C SER A 8 4.93 20.59 -11.03
N PHE A 9 5.26 21.80 -10.58
CA PHE A 9 5.20 22.16 -9.17
C PHE A 9 3.75 22.25 -8.66
N PHE A 10 2.84 22.89 -9.43
CA PHE A 10 1.43 22.96 -9.05
C PHE A 10 0.75 21.60 -9.09
N GLU A 11 1.08 20.74 -10.05
CA GLU A 11 0.61 19.36 -10.06
C GLU A 11 1.08 18.58 -8.81
N LEU A 12 2.35 18.72 -8.42
CA LEU A 12 2.87 18.09 -7.21
C LEU A 12 2.14 18.58 -5.95
N LEU A 13 1.88 19.89 -5.85
CA LEU A 13 1.09 20.45 -4.74
C LEU A 13 -0.35 19.92 -4.72
N ALA A 14 -0.98 19.76 -5.88
CA ALA A 14 -2.31 19.15 -5.97
C ALA A 14 -2.28 17.68 -5.53
N ASP A 15 -1.26 16.93 -5.94
CA ASP A 15 -1.06 15.55 -5.52
C ASP A 15 -0.81 15.44 -4.01
N ILE A 16 -0.01 16.34 -3.41
CA ILE A 16 0.19 16.43 -1.95
C ILE A 16 -1.14 16.69 -1.23
N ARG A 17 -1.98 17.60 -1.74
CA ARG A 17 -3.30 17.86 -1.16
C ARG A 17 -4.24 16.65 -1.20
N SER A 18 -4.05 15.74 -2.15
CA SER A 18 -4.81 14.49 -2.24
C SER A 18 -4.38 13.43 -1.21
N VAL A 19 -3.23 13.62 -0.55
CA VAL A 19 -2.75 12.81 0.56
C VAL A 19 -3.53 13.20 1.83
N SER A 20 -3.63 12.30 2.81
CA SER A 20 -4.44 12.53 4.01
C SER A 20 -4.04 13.82 4.73
N SER A 21 -5.02 14.54 5.28
CA SER A 21 -4.78 15.80 5.99
C SER A 21 -3.77 15.67 7.15
N SER A 22 -3.72 14.50 7.80
CA SER A 22 -2.74 14.20 8.86
C SER A 22 -1.31 14.16 8.33
N MET A 23 -1.08 13.65 7.12
CA MET A 23 0.24 13.63 6.50
C MET A 23 0.68 15.03 6.06
N ILE A 24 -0.25 15.86 5.58
CA ILE A 24 0.04 17.26 5.21
C ILE A 24 0.52 18.05 6.44
N MET A 25 -0.11 17.84 7.60
CA MET A 25 0.33 18.50 8.84
C MET A 25 1.72 18.07 9.30
N GLN A 26 2.20 16.91 8.86
CA GLN A 26 3.54 16.41 9.17
C GLN A 26 4.63 17.02 8.28
N LEU A 27 4.29 17.63 7.13
CA LEU A 27 5.27 18.27 6.24
C LEU A 27 6.17 19.30 6.93
N GLY A 28 5.63 20.01 7.91
CA GLY A 28 6.36 21.04 8.67
C GLY A 28 7.08 20.52 9.92
N SER A 29 6.97 19.24 10.28
CA SER A 29 7.45 18.73 11.57
C SER A 29 8.93 18.32 11.55
N THR A 30 9.33 17.48 10.62
CA THR A 30 10.73 17.04 10.44
C THR A 30 11.03 16.74 8.97
N ARG A 31 12.34 16.80 8.60
CA ARG A 31 12.79 16.46 7.24
C ARG A 31 12.39 15.03 6.82
N ASN A 32 12.49 14.07 7.73
CA ASN A 32 12.13 12.69 7.44
C ASN A 32 10.64 12.55 7.11
N LYS A 33 9.78 13.19 7.89
CA LYS A 33 8.33 13.19 7.63
C LYS A 33 7.96 13.90 6.32
N ALA A 34 8.67 14.96 5.96
CA ALA A 34 8.49 15.58 4.66
C ALA A 34 8.85 14.59 3.51
N PHE A 35 9.91 13.81 3.66
CA PHE A 35 10.27 12.77 2.68
C PHE A 35 9.24 11.64 2.61
N GLU A 36 8.63 11.22 3.71
CA GLU A 36 7.53 10.24 3.73
C GLU A 36 6.32 10.73 2.93
N VAL A 37 5.92 11.99 3.15
CA VAL A 37 4.81 12.59 2.39
C VAL A 37 5.13 12.70 0.90
N LEU A 38 6.34 13.16 0.57
CA LEU A 38 6.80 13.24 -0.82
C LEU A 38 6.84 11.86 -1.47
N GLY A 39 7.38 10.86 -0.79
CA GLY A 39 7.44 9.48 -1.27
C GLY A 39 6.06 8.92 -1.57
N THR A 40 5.11 9.08 -0.65
CA THR A 40 3.72 8.64 -0.85
C THR A 40 3.06 9.38 -2.02
N THR A 41 3.33 10.68 -2.17
CA THR A 41 2.79 11.48 -3.28
C THR A 41 3.35 11.00 -4.62
N LEU A 42 4.66 10.75 -4.69
CA LEU A 42 5.34 10.25 -5.89
C LEU A 42 4.87 8.83 -6.25
N MET A 43 4.67 7.96 -5.25
CA MET A 43 4.07 6.63 -5.44
C MET A 43 2.68 6.75 -6.09
N LYS A 44 1.78 7.55 -5.52
CA LYS A 44 0.44 7.75 -6.09
C LYS A 44 0.50 8.25 -7.53
N ARG A 45 1.36 9.22 -7.83
CA ARG A 45 1.57 9.75 -9.17
C ARG A 45 2.08 8.68 -10.13
N MET A 46 3.02 7.84 -9.70
CA MET A 46 3.53 6.71 -10.49
C MET A 46 2.43 5.69 -10.77
N LEU A 47 1.67 5.28 -9.75
CA LEU A 47 0.55 4.33 -9.90
C LEU A 47 -0.51 4.87 -10.85
N ARG A 48 -0.87 6.16 -10.75
CA ARG A 48 -1.82 6.82 -11.67
C ARG A 48 -1.31 6.83 -13.10
N LYS A 49 -0.03 7.19 -13.31
CA LYS A 49 0.57 7.20 -14.66
C LYS A 49 0.64 5.80 -15.30
N LYS A 50 0.68 4.75 -14.50
CA LYS A 50 0.66 3.36 -14.97
C LYS A 50 -0.75 2.78 -15.06
N ASP A 51 -1.77 3.60 -14.82
CA ASP A 51 -3.19 3.19 -14.77
C ASP A 51 -3.47 2.05 -13.76
N LEU A 52 -2.70 2.02 -12.68
CA LEU A 52 -2.85 1.02 -11.62
C LEU A 52 -3.81 1.47 -10.51
N LEU A 53 -4.37 2.68 -10.59
CA LEU A 53 -5.34 3.22 -9.62
C LEU A 53 -6.77 3.28 -10.15
N SER A 54 -7.00 2.94 -11.43
CA SER A 54 -8.35 2.96 -12.03
C SER A 54 -9.31 2.00 -11.34
N ASP A 55 -8.81 0.82 -10.94
CA ASP A 55 -9.58 -0.27 -10.34
C ASP A 55 -9.00 -0.73 -9.00
N SER A 56 -8.25 0.14 -8.32
CA SER A 56 -7.61 -0.19 -7.04
C SER A 56 -7.64 0.97 -6.06
N PHE A 57 -7.38 0.69 -4.78
CA PHE A 57 -7.29 1.70 -3.75
C PHE A 57 -6.14 1.42 -2.79
N ILE A 58 -5.71 2.47 -2.08
CA ILE A 58 -4.55 2.41 -1.19
C ILE A 58 -5.01 2.44 0.26
N ILE A 59 -4.46 1.51 1.07
CA ILE A 59 -4.59 1.47 2.52
C ILE A 59 -3.23 1.83 3.14
N PRO A 60 -3.11 2.94 3.88
CA PRO A 60 -1.90 3.25 4.65
C PRO A 60 -1.79 2.29 5.84
N ILE A 61 -0.74 1.47 5.86
CA ILE A 61 -0.57 0.41 6.87
C ILE A 61 -0.28 1.01 8.26
N ASP A 62 0.42 2.13 8.33
CA ASP A 62 0.77 2.78 9.59
C ASP A 62 -0.44 3.21 10.44
N LEU A 63 -1.59 3.39 9.82
CA LEU A 63 -2.84 3.72 10.50
C LEU A 63 -3.52 2.48 11.12
N HIS A 64 -3.04 1.27 10.81
CA HIS A 64 -3.67 -0.01 11.14
C HIS A 64 -2.73 -0.91 11.94
N GLN A 65 -2.33 -0.45 13.13
CA GLN A 65 -1.45 -1.22 14.02
C GLN A 65 -2.08 -2.54 14.48
N GLU A 66 -3.41 -2.59 14.52
CA GLU A 66 -4.20 -3.77 14.86
C GLU A 66 -3.94 -4.97 13.94
N LEU A 67 -3.54 -4.74 12.68
CA LEU A 67 -3.22 -5.80 11.72
C LEU A 67 -2.00 -6.65 12.15
N PHE A 68 -1.18 -6.14 13.07
CA PHE A 68 0.08 -6.74 13.51
C PHE A 68 0.04 -7.29 14.93
N ARG A 69 -1.14 -7.32 15.58
CA ARG A 69 -1.28 -7.80 16.98
C ARG A 69 -0.85 -9.25 17.18
N ASP A 70 -0.99 -10.06 16.14
CA ASP A 70 -0.68 -11.50 16.18
C ASP A 70 0.79 -11.79 15.80
N MET A 71 1.62 -10.74 15.66
CA MET A 71 3.04 -10.85 15.38
C MET A 71 3.87 -10.67 16.65
N ASP A 72 4.99 -11.40 16.74
CA ASP A 72 5.93 -11.27 17.84
C ASP A 72 6.48 -9.84 17.93
N ALA A 73 6.77 -9.39 19.17
CA ALA A 73 7.18 -8.01 19.45
C ALA A 73 8.45 -7.55 18.73
N GLU A 74 9.27 -8.46 18.22
CA GLU A 74 10.48 -8.15 17.44
C GLU A 74 10.17 -7.75 15.99
N SER A 75 8.95 -7.95 15.51
CA SER A 75 8.53 -7.71 14.13
C SER A 75 7.77 -6.39 13.95
N HIS A 76 8.23 -5.30 14.57
CA HIS A 76 7.58 -3.99 14.41
C HIS A 76 7.86 -3.31 13.05
N GLU A 77 8.83 -3.83 12.28
CA GLU A 77 9.12 -3.30 10.95
C GLU A 77 8.07 -3.75 9.94
N ARG A 78 7.30 -2.81 9.43
CA ARG A 78 6.21 -3.03 8.48
C ARG A 78 6.34 -2.11 7.28
N ALA A 79 5.69 -2.47 6.17
CA ALA A 79 5.63 -1.66 4.98
C ALA A 79 4.68 -0.46 5.15
N ASP A 80 4.83 0.55 4.28
CA ASP A 80 4.10 1.82 4.38
C ASP A 80 2.65 1.72 3.91
N ASN A 81 2.41 1.03 2.78
CA ASN A 81 1.11 1.04 2.10
C ASN A 81 0.74 -0.34 1.54
N LEU A 82 -0.56 -0.54 1.39
CA LEU A 82 -1.16 -1.67 0.70
C LEU A 82 -2.00 -1.15 -0.46
N LEU A 83 -1.69 -1.54 -1.69
CA LEU A 83 -2.56 -1.35 -2.84
C LEU A 83 -3.46 -2.58 -2.97
N VAL A 84 -4.76 -2.35 -3.02
CA VAL A 84 -5.78 -3.40 -3.08
C VAL A 84 -6.46 -3.38 -4.43
N ASP A 85 -6.50 -4.53 -5.08
CA ASP A 85 -7.20 -4.80 -6.31
C ASP A 85 -8.07 -6.06 -6.16
N PHE A 86 -9.18 -6.15 -6.89
CA PHE A 86 -10.09 -7.29 -6.85
C PHE A 86 -10.27 -7.92 -8.22
N HIS A 87 -10.05 -9.22 -8.28
CA HIS A 87 -10.47 -10.03 -9.41
C HIS A 87 -11.78 -10.74 -9.04
N THR A 88 -12.89 -10.03 -9.08
CA THR A 88 -14.20 -10.47 -8.62
C THR A 88 -14.65 -11.78 -9.25
N ASN A 89 -14.39 -11.97 -10.55
CA ASN A 89 -14.70 -13.20 -11.30
C ASN A 89 -13.92 -14.42 -10.79
N LYS A 90 -12.74 -14.23 -10.21
CA LYS A 90 -11.88 -15.29 -9.63
C LYS A 90 -12.05 -15.41 -8.12
N ARG A 91 -12.84 -14.54 -7.52
CA ARG A 91 -12.96 -14.38 -6.06
C ARG A 91 -11.61 -14.17 -5.38
N GLU A 92 -10.75 -13.38 -6.01
CA GLU A 92 -9.38 -13.12 -5.59
C GLU A 92 -9.21 -11.67 -5.13
N ILE A 93 -8.56 -11.50 -3.98
CA ILE A 93 -8.08 -10.22 -3.49
C ILE A 93 -6.58 -10.16 -3.78
N VAL A 94 -6.12 -9.13 -4.46
CA VAL A 94 -4.70 -8.91 -4.74
C VAL A 94 -4.18 -7.79 -3.84
N PHE A 95 -3.27 -8.12 -2.95
CA PHE A 95 -2.58 -7.19 -2.10
C PHE A 95 -1.18 -6.91 -2.63
N THR A 96 -0.92 -5.72 -3.15
CA THR A 96 0.45 -5.27 -3.43
C THR A 96 0.97 -4.50 -2.23
N VAL A 97 1.90 -5.11 -1.50
CA VAL A 97 2.55 -4.49 -0.34
C VAL A 97 3.65 -3.57 -0.81
N ILE A 98 3.57 -2.29 -0.43
CA ILE A 98 4.42 -1.22 -0.93
C ILE A 98 5.26 -0.63 0.21
N GLU A 99 6.58 -0.67 0.03
CA GLU A 99 7.54 0.02 0.88
C GLU A 99 8.20 1.17 0.12
N ILE A 100 8.33 2.35 0.76
CA ILE A 100 8.84 3.56 0.14
C ILE A 100 10.02 4.09 0.93
N LYS A 101 11.14 4.32 0.27
CA LYS A 101 12.29 4.99 0.87
C LYS A 101 12.70 6.20 0.06
N CYS A 102 12.85 7.32 0.75
CA CYS A 102 13.35 8.57 0.18
C CYS A 102 14.74 8.85 0.75
N ARG A 103 15.71 9.05 -0.13
CA ARG A 103 17.08 9.34 0.23
C ARG A 103 17.63 10.51 -0.59
N GLN A 104 18.61 11.21 -0.06
CA GLN A 104 19.26 12.29 -0.80
C GLN A 104 20.34 11.72 -1.72
N ASN A 105 21.22 10.91 -1.17
CA ASN A 105 22.24 10.18 -1.89
C ASN A 105 22.34 8.77 -1.32
N LEU A 106 22.70 7.81 -2.16
CA LEU A 106 22.94 6.42 -1.79
C LEU A 106 24.19 5.93 -2.53
N SER A 107 25.10 5.30 -1.80
CA SER A 107 26.16 4.48 -2.39
C SER A 107 25.59 3.09 -2.74
N ASP A 108 26.33 2.33 -3.55
CA ASP A 108 25.88 0.99 -3.97
C ASP A 108 25.75 0.02 -2.76
N ASP A 109 26.64 0.13 -1.78
CA ASP A 109 26.57 -0.69 -0.56
C ASP A 109 25.35 -0.33 0.30
N GLU A 110 25.07 0.97 0.46
CA GLU A 110 23.88 1.45 1.16
C GLU A 110 22.59 1.07 0.44
N LEU A 111 22.59 1.05 -0.90
CA LEU A 111 21.46 0.64 -1.70
C LEU A 111 21.11 -0.83 -1.45
N SER A 112 22.12 -1.71 -1.46
CA SER A 112 21.91 -3.15 -1.22
C SER A 112 21.38 -3.42 0.19
N ALA A 113 21.92 -2.78 1.22
CA ALA A 113 21.42 -2.89 2.59
C ALA A 113 20.00 -2.34 2.74
N LEU A 114 19.68 -1.25 2.05
CA LEU A 114 18.35 -0.65 2.05
C LEU A 114 17.32 -1.56 1.39
N GLN A 115 17.67 -2.18 0.26
CA GLN A 115 16.79 -3.13 -0.45
C GLN A 115 16.48 -4.35 0.42
N GLU A 116 17.47 -4.89 1.14
CA GLU A 116 17.25 -6.01 2.05
C GLU A 116 16.34 -5.64 3.22
N LYS A 117 16.54 -4.45 3.80
CA LYS A 117 15.64 -3.93 4.84
C LYS A 117 14.20 -3.78 4.33
N MET A 118 14.02 -3.21 3.14
CA MET A 118 12.69 -3.05 2.52
C MET A 118 12.03 -4.41 2.26
N ARG A 119 12.80 -5.39 1.77
CA ARG A 119 12.29 -6.75 1.57
C ARG A 119 11.78 -7.34 2.88
N HIS A 120 12.55 -7.22 3.96
CA HIS A 120 12.16 -7.70 5.28
C HIS A 120 10.88 -7.03 5.79
N GLN A 121 10.72 -5.70 5.64
CA GLN A 121 9.50 -4.98 6.00
C GLN A 121 8.28 -5.46 5.22
N ILE A 122 8.44 -5.67 3.90
CA ILE A 122 7.39 -6.20 3.03
C ILE A 122 7.01 -7.63 3.44
N ASP A 123 7.98 -8.52 3.65
CA ASP A 123 7.75 -9.92 4.01
C ASP A 123 7.08 -10.06 5.38
N ASN A 124 7.47 -9.26 6.36
CA ASN A 124 6.81 -9.19 7.66
C ASN A 124 5.34 -8.78 7.53
N THR A 125 5.08 -7.77 6.68
CA THR A 125 3.71 -7.31 6.42
C THR A 125 2.88 -8.39 5.72
N ILE A 126 3.43 -9.08 4.72
CA ILE A 126 2.75 -10.20 4.05
C ILE A 126 2.44 -11.31 5.06
N LEU A 127 3.40 -11.67 5.91
CA LEU A 127 3.21 -12.72 6.92
C LEU A 127 2.10 -12.36 7.92
N ALA A 128 2.04 -11.10 8.37
CA ALA A 128 1.00 -10.61 9.25
C ALA A 128 -0.39 -10.72 8.60
N LEU A 129 -0.51 -10.24 7.35
CA LEU A 129 -1.77 -10.29 6.61
C LEU A 129 -2.21 -11.72 6.30
N ARG A 130 -1.26 -12.63 5.98
CA ARG A 130 -1.55 -14.05 5.79
C ARG A 130 -2.08 -14.71 7.06
N LYS A 131 -1.37 -14.55 8.16
CA LYS A 131 -1.80 -15.10 9.46
C LYS A 131 -3.21 -14.65 9.84
N ARG A 132 -3.56 -13.40 9.49
CA ARG A 132 -4.80 -12.78 9.90
C ARG A 132 -5.96 -13.07 8.95
N PHE A 133 -5.76 -13.03 7.64
CA PHE A 133 -6.84 -12.99 6.64
C PHE A 133 -6.79 -14.10 5.60
N ASP A 134 -5.66 -14.75 5.39
CA ASP A 134 -5.52 -15.78 4.36
C ASP A 134 -6.05 -17.12 4.87
N ILE A 135 -7.18 -17.55 4.33
CA ILE A 135 -7.88 -18.77 4.77
C ILE A 135 -7.02 -20.01 4.55
N ASP A 136 -6.27 -20.04 3.43
CA ASP A 136 -5.42 -21.17 3.09
C ASP A 136 -4.17 -21.27 3.98
N PHE A 137 -3.79 -20.18 4.61
CA PHE A 137 -2.65 -20.10 5.52
C PHE A 137 -3.02 -20.36 7.00
N GLN A 138 -4.30 -20.18 7.34
CA GLN A 138 -4.80 -20.36 8.70
C GLN A 138 -5.03 -21.84 9.03
N THR A 139 -4.95 -22.16 10.32
CA THR A 139 -5.36 -23.49 10.81
C THR A 139 -6.88 -23.68 10.61
N PRO A 140 -7.33 -24.89 10.18
CA PRO A 140 -8.75 -25.16 9.96
C PRO A 140 -9.66 -24.86 11.16
N ASP A 141 -9.15 -25.05 12.37
CA ASP A 141 -9.89 -24.95 13.63
C ASP A 141 -9.83 -23.56 14.28
N ARG A 142 -9.46 -22.53 13.52
CA ARG A 142 -9.40 -21.17 14.04
C ARG A 142 -10.80 -20.64 14.38
N LEU A 143 -11.05 -20.41 15.68
CA LEU A 143 -12.38 -20.01 16.21
C LEU A 143 -12.77 -18.57 15.85
N ASP A 144 -11.81 -17.66 15.64
CA ASP A 144 -12.03 -16.23 15.36
C ASP A 144 -12.05 -15.90 13.86
N ARG A 145 -12.11 -16.90 12.98
CA ARG A 145 -12.07 -16.72 11.52
C ARG A 145 -13.12 -15.75 11.01
N GLU A 146 -14.38 -15.91 11.46
CA GLU A 146 -15.46 -15.00 11.08
C GLU A 146 -15.17 -13.57 11.50
N LEU A 147 -14.67 -13.38 12.72
CA LEU A 147 -14.31 -12.06 13.24
C LEU A 147 -13.22 -11.41 12.39
N MET A 148 -12.18 -12.16 12.02
CA MET A 148 -11.12 -11.67 11.13
C MET A 148 -11.65 -11.33 9.74
N THR A 149 -12.60 -12.12 9.22
CA THR A 149 -13.24 -11.82 7.93
C THR A 149 -14.07 -10.55 8.01
N LEU A 150 -14.83 -10.33 9.08
CA LEU A 150 -15.58 -9.09 9.30
C LEU A 150 -14.69 -7.87 9.44
N GLU A 151 -13.54 -8.01 10.08
CA GLU A 151 -12.53 -6.96 10.18
C GLU A 151 -11.96 -6.62 8.79
N LEU A 152 -11.61 -7.64 8.00
CA LEU A 152 -11.17 -7.46 6.61
C LEU A 152 -12.23 -6.76 5.78
N GLN A 153 -13.50 -7.20 5.86
CA GLN A 153 -14.61 -6.55 5.17
C GLN A 153 -14.74 -5.07 5.54
N SER A 154 -14.70 -4.76 6.84
CA SER A 154 -14.81 -3.40 7.34
C SER A 154 -13.71 -2.51 6.82
N LEU A 155 -12.47 -3.00 6.82
CA LEU A 155 -11.30 -2.30 6.30
C LEU A 155 -11.45 -2.03 4.80
N LEU A 156 -11.77 -3.05 4.02
CA LEU A 156 -11.88 -2.95 2.57
C LEU A 156 -13.05 -2.05 2.14
N ILE A 157 -14.22 -2.15 2.79
CA ILE A 157 -15.38 -1.26 2.52
C ILE A 157 -15.03 0.19 2.83
N PHE A 158 -14.38 0.46 3.97
CA PHE A 158 -14.02 1.82 4.34
C PHE A 158 -13.14 2.48 3.27
N TYR A 159 -12.09 1.78 2.80
CA TYR A 159 -11.16 2.36 1.83
C TYR A 159 -11.69 2.38 0.41
N SER A 160 -12.49 1.40 -0.02
CA SER A 160 -13.15 1.44 -1.34
C SER A 160 -14.14 2.60 -1.44
N LYS A 161 -15.00 2.80 -0.43
CA LYS A 161 -15.92 3.95 -0.36
C LYS A 161 -15.17 5.29 -0.28
N ARG A 162 -14.05 5.33 0.42
CA ARG A 162 -13.19 6.51 0.45
C ARG A 162 -12.61 6.80 -0.94
N ALA A 163 -12.13 5.78 -1.65
CA ALA A 163 -11.60 5.93 -3.00
C ALA A 163 -12.65 6.42 -3.98
N ALA A 164 -13.88 5.91 -3.92
CA ALA A 164 -15.01 6.39 -4.72
C ALA A 164 -15.34 7.86 -4.42
N ARG A 165 -15.40 8.25 -3.13
CA ARG A 165 -15.65 9.64 -2.73
C ARG A 165 -14.62 10.63 -3.29
N TYR A 166 -13.36 10.21 -3.41
CA TYR A 166 -12.29 11.03 -3.98
C TYR A 166 -12.09 10.80 -5.49
N GLN A 167 -13.04 10.10 -6.15
CA GLN A 167 -13.04 9.83 -7.60
C GLN A 167 -11.82 9.04 -8.10
N TYR A 168 -11.22 8.21 -7.24
CA TYR A 168 -10.17 7.24 -7.64
C TYR A 168 -10.79 5.95 -8.18
N LEU A 169 -11.96 5.56 -7.65
CA LEU A 169 -12.81 4.51 -8.19
C LEU A 169 -14.07 5.15 -8.76
N ASN A 170 -14.58 4.63 -9.87
CA ASN A 170 -15.93 4.97 -10.32
C ASN A 170 -16.97 4.31 -9.41
N GLU A 171 -18.20 4.85 -9.41
CA GLU A 171 -19.28 4.37 -8.53
C GLU A 171 -19.67 2.91 -8.85
N GLU A 172 -19.71 2.53 -10.12
CA GLU A 172 -20.07 1.18 -10.56
C GLU A 172 -19.09 0.13 -10.03
N THR A 173 -17.78 0.40 -10.18
CA THR A 173 -16.70 -0.45 -9.63
C THR A 173 -16.78 -0.52 -8.11
N ALA A 174 -17.05 0.59 -7.43
CA ALA A 174 -17.17 0.61 -5.98
C ALA A 174 -18.33 -0.23 -5.48
N ASP A 175 -19.48 -0.20 -6.18
CA ASP A 175 -20.65 -1.02 -5.86
C ASP A 175 -20.40 -2.51 -6.11
N GLU A 176 -19.69 -2.86 -7.19
CA GLU A 176 -19.26 -4.22 -7.46
C GLU A 176 -18.33 -4.73 -6.35
N TYR A 177 -17.35 -3.92 -5.95
CA TYR A 177 -16.43 -4.26 -4.88
C TYR A 177 -17.15 -4.43 -3.53
N GLU A 178 -18.11 -3.58 -3.20
CA GLU A 178 -18.89 -3.73 -1.98
C GLU A 178 -19.64 -5.07 -1.95
N LYS A 179 -20.29 -5.45 -3.05
CA LYS A 179 -20.97 -6.76 -3.15
C LYS A 179 -19.98 -7.92 -2.98
N PHE A 180 -18.83 -7.84 -3.63
CA PHE A 180 -17.80 -8.85 -3.50
C PHE A 180 -17.27 -8.93 -2.06
N ILE A 181 -16.92 -7.80 -1.44
CA ILE A 181 -16.40 -7.73 -0.07
C ILE A 181 -17.42 -8.33 0.91
N LEU A 182 -18.71 -7.99 0.80
CA LEU A 182 -19.74 -8.55 1.66
C LEU A 182 -19.90 -10.07 1.50
N SER A 183 -19.54 -10.62 0.35
CA SER A 183 -19.57 -12.07 0.12
C SER A 183 -18.39 -12.83 0.77
N LEU A 184 -17.35 -12.16 1.25
CA LEU A 184 -16.16 -12.81 1.84
C LEU A 184 -16.51 -13.64 3.09
N ILE A 185 -17.57 -13.29 3.81
CA ILE A 185 -18.03 -14.05 4.99
C ILE A 185 -18.37 -15.53 4.66
N GLN A 186 -18.62 -15.83 3.39
CA GLN A 186 -18.87 -17.20 2.94
C GLN A 186 -17.60 -18.05 2.92
N GLY A 187 -16.42 -17.45 3.16
CA GLY A 187 -15.13 -18.15 3.20
C GLY A 187 -14.63 -18.66 1.85
N ASN A 188 -15.19 -18.19 0.75
CA ASN A 188 -14.83 -18.62 -0.60
C ASN A 188 -14.10 -17.48 -1.33
N TYR A 189 -12.86 -17.22 -0.94
CA TYR A 189 -11.96 -16.26 -1.59
C TYR A 189 -10.50 -16.67 -1.39
N THR A 190 -9.63 -16.16 -2.23
CA THR A 190 -8.18 -16.33 -2.13
C THR A 190 -7.52 -14.97 -2.02
N ILE A 191 -6.34 -14.91 -1.38
CA ILE A 191 -5.52 -13.71 -1.29
C ILE A 191 -4.20 -13.96 -2.00
N ARG A 192 -3.89 -13.09 -2.97
CA ARG A 192 -2.60 -13.08 -3.63
C ARG A 192 -1.79 -11.85 -3.20
N PHE A 193 -0.50 -12.06 -2.96
CA PHE A 193 0.41 -11.00 -2.54
C PHE A 193 1.41 -10.66 -3.64
N LYS A 194 1.60 -9.35 -3.84
CA LYS A 194 2.65 -8.77 -4.69
C LYS A 194 3.54 -7.87 -3.84
N ARG A 195 4.79 -7.70 -4.25
CA ARG A 195 5.77 -6.84 -3.58
C ARG A 195 6.11 -5.65 -4.46
N LEU A 196 6.23 -4.47 -3.86
CA LEU A 196 6.67 -3.27 -4.55
C LEU A 196 7.57 -2.44 -3.61
N GLY A 197 8.85 -2.38 -3.91
CA GLY A 197 9.80 -1.46 -3.27
C GLY A 197 10.04 -0.23 -4.14
N LEU A 198 9.90 0.96 -3.57
CA LEU A 198 10.13 2.23 -4.25
C LEU A 198 11.23 3.02 -3.54
N ILE A 199 12.32 3.30 -4.25
CA ILE A 199 13.41 4.13 -3.75
C ILE A 199 13.48 5.41 -4.58
N TYR A 200 13.26 6.55 -3.92
CA TYR A 200 13.39 7.88 -4.51
C TYR A 200 14.69 8.53 -4.03
N GLN A 201 15.60 8.77 -4.97
CA GLN A 201 16.87 9.46 -4.71
C GLN A 201 16.80 10.89 -5.26
N PHE A 202 16.89 11.88 -4.39
CA PHE A 202 16.69 13.29 -4.76
C PHE A 202 17.99 14.00 -5.17
N GLY A 203 19.16 13.39 -4.94
CA GLY A 203 20.47 13.95 -5.31
C GLY A 203 21.04 13.45 -6.65
N SER A 204 20.34 12.53 -7.33
CA SER A 204 20.76 11.97 -8.62
C SER A 204 19.92 12.50 -9.78
N THR A 205 20.57 12.77 -10.91
CA THR A 205 19.90 13.08 -12.19
C THR A 205 19.64 11.82 -13.03
N GLU A 206 20.17 10.67 -12.60
CA GLU A 206 19.97 9.39 -13.30
C GLU A 206 18.76 8.63 -12.76
N TYR A 207 17.96 8.14 -13.70
CA TYR A 207 16.83 7.27 -13.41
C TYR A 207 17.23 5.82 -13.67
N GLN A 208 17.37 5.03 -12.61
CA GLN A 208 17.53 3.58 -12.73
C GLN A 208 16.24 2.89 -12.35
N ARG A 209 15.71 2.07 -13.26
CA ARG A 209 14.56 1.21 -13.03
C ARG A 209 15.05 -0.23 -12.90
N LYS A 210 14.87 -0.85 -11.73
CA LYS A 210 14.91 -2.31 -11.57
C LYS A 210 13.49 -2.78 -11.29
N ASP A 211 12.93 -3.54 -12.23
CA ASP A 211 11.64 -4.20 -12.06
C ASP A 211 11.87 -5.60 -11.46
N ASP A 212 11.91 -5.69 -10.13
CA ASP A 212 11.84 -6.96 -9.41
C ASP A 212 10.40 -7.17 -8.90
N MET A 213 9.46 -7.37 -9.84
CA MET A 213 8.12 -7.83 -9.50
C MET A 213 8.10 -9.36 -9.54
N ASN A 214 8.46 -9.99 -8.42
CA ASN A 214 8.22 -11.42 -8.24
C ASN A 214 6.79 -11.62 -7.71
N GLU A 215 5.96 -12.23 -8.53
CA GLU A 215 4.66 -12.78 -8.12
C GLU A 215 4.92 -14.06 -7.29
N ILE A 216 4.28 -14.18 -6.13
CA ILE A 216 4.24 -15.42 -5.33
C ILE A 216 2.81 -15.89 -5.27
#